data_0fcb789020c81959e582783754593fe9
#
_entry.id   0fcb789020c81959e582783754593fe9
#
_cell.length_a   1.000
_cell.length_b   1.000
_cell.length_c   1.000
_cell.angle_alpha   90.00
_cell.angle_beta   90.00
_cell.angle_gamma   90.00
#
_symmetry.space_group_name_H-M   'P 1'
#
loop_
_entity.id
_entity.type
_entity.pdbx_description
1 polymer ?
#
loop_
_entity_poly.entity_id
_entity_poly.type
_entity_poly.pdbx_seq_one_letter_code
_entity_poly.pdbx_strand_id
1 'polypeptide(L)'
;HQPVDDKVPGLGLGKYGQWFDRHQTWADQARAWTDYLSRSCHMLQQGCFVADVAYYYGEDNNATGIMLKKVPALPYGYNYDYFNPSVIRDLAKAENGMLTVPTGMRYRVLMLDSNVRHMSIDILRKIKEFADAGVVICGSKPLKLASNTGGDEDEFKALVNDIWNSGRKNVSAGV
;
A
#
# COMPACT_ATOMS: atom_id res chain seq x y z
N HIS A 1 -12.42 -15.27 -17.18
CA HIS A 1 -13.74 -15.84 -17.36
C HIS A 1 -13.71 -16.79 -18.55
N GLN A 2 -14.22 -18.01 -18.37
CA GLN A 2 -14.24 -18.96 -19.44
C GLN A 2 -15.29 -18.59 -20.49
N PRO A 3 -15.02 -18.75 -21.78
CA PRO A 3 -16.03 -18.65 -22.80
C PRO A 3 -17.10 -19.73 -22.55
N VAL A 4 -18.36 -19.32 -22.66
CA VAL A 4 -19.50 -20.20 -22.46
C VAL A 4 -20.23 -20.29 -23.76
N ASP A 5 -20.07 -21.41 -24.44
CA ASP A 5 -20.81 -21.70 -25.66
C ASP A 5 -22.14 -22.41 -25.29
N ASP A 6 -23.19 -22.13 -26.01
CA ASP A 6 -24.49 -22.80 -25.92
C ASP A 6 -25.10 -22.86 -24.50
N LYS A 7 -24.85 -21.84 -23.67
CA LYS A 7 -25.47 -21.71 -22.36
C LYS A 7 -26.67 -20.76 -22.39
N VAL A 8 -27.66 -21.09 -21.58
CA VAL A 8 -28.82 -20.23 -21.45
C VAL A 8 -28.46 -18.84 -20.89
N PRO A 9 -29.19 -17.77 -21.27
CA PRO A 9 -28.99 -16.43 -20.72
C PRO A 9 -29.12 -16.39 -19.19
N GLY A 10 -28.51 -15.41 -18.59
CA GLY A 10 -28.63 -15.15 -17.15
C GLY A 10 -27.67 -15.96 -16.27
N LEU A 11 -26.61 -16.50 -16.84
CA LEU A 11 -25.59 -17.22 -16.08
C LEU A 11 -24.83 -16.27 -15.14
N GLY A 12 -24.77 -16.67 -13.87
CA GLY A 12 -24.00 -15.97 -12.85
C GLY A 12 -22.81 -16.80 -12.36
N LEU A 13 -21.85 -16.12 -11.74
CA LEU A 13 -20.70 -16.71 -11.03
C LEU A 13 -20.95 -16.84 -9.52
N GLY A 14 -22.20 -16.72 -9.06
CA GLY A 14 -22.54 -16.67 -7.65
C GLY A 14 -21.84 -15.47 -6.97
N LYS A 15 -21.17 -15.72 -5.86
CA LYS A 15 -20.45 -14.68 -5.11
C LYS A 15 -19.27 -14.04 -5.86
N TYR A 16 -18.86 -14.59 -6.98
CA TYR A 16 -17.73 -14.08 -7.78
C TYR A 16 -18.17 -13.14 -8.91
N GLY A 17 -19.45 -12.82 -8.96
CA GLY A 17 -19.97 -11.87 -9.93
C GLY A 17 -20.77 -12.54 -11.05
N GLN A 18 -20.73 -11.94 -12.23
CA GLN A 18 -21.55 -12.30 -13.36
C GLN A 18 -20.68 -12.50 -14.62
N TRP A 19 -21.11 -13.35 -15.54
CA TRP A 19 -20.54 -13.46 -16.86
C TRP A 19 -20.86 -12.21 -17.68
N PHE A 20 -19.89 -11.71 -18.42
CA PHE A 20 -20.06 -10.56 -19.30
C PHE A 20 -19.89 -11.04 -20.74
N ASP A 21 -20.95 -11.52 -21.32
CA ASP A 21 -20.98 -12.01 -22.68
C ASP A 21 -22.35 -11.78 -23.37
N ARG A 22 -22.47 -12.21 -24.62
CA ARG A 22 -23.69 -12.07 -25.42
C ARG A 22 -24.90 -12.85 -24.87
N HIS A 23 -24.69 -13.77 -23.96
CA HIS A 23 -25.75 -14.60 -23.37
C HIS A 23 -26.48 -13.92 -22.21
N GLN A 24 -26.00 -12.73 -21.80
CA GLN A 24 -26.71 -11.96 -20.78
C GLN A 24 -27.95 -11.30 -21.37
N THR A 25 -29.06 -11.34 -20.64
CA THR A 25 -30.33 -10.78 -21.08
C THR A 25 -30.31 -9.26 -21.36
N TRP A 26 -29.36 -8.56 -20.80
CA TRP A 26 -29.15 -7.11 -20.94
C TRP A 26 -28.00 -6.73 -21.90
N ALA A 27 -27.43 -7.71 -22.61
CA ALA A 27 -26.24 -7.47 -23.45
C ALA A 27 -26.47 -6.37 -24.48
N ASP A 28 -27.62 -6.34 -25.15
CA ASP A 28 -27.93 -5.29 -26.14
C ASP A 28 -28.09 -3.89 -25.51
N GLN A 29 -28.34 -3.82 -24.22
CA GLN A 29 -28.49 -2.57 -23.46
C GLN A 29 -27.20 -2.18 -22.71
N ALA A 30 -26.16 -3.00 -22.79
CA ALA A 30 -24.90 -2.83 -22.06
C ALA A 30 -24.22 -1.49 -22.34
N ARG A 31 -24.44 -0.88 -23.49
CA ARG A 31 -23.82 0.38 -23.90
C ARG A 31 -24.07 1.50 -22.88
N ALA A 32 -25.29 1.65 -22.38
CA ALA A 32 -25.61 2.70 -21.41
C ALA A 32 -24.77 2.57 -20.14
N TRP A 33 -24.58 1.34 -19.66
CA TRP A 33 -23.78 1.03 -18.49
C TRP A 33 -22.28 1.19 -18.75
N THR A 34 -21.78 0.67 -19.88
CA THR A 34 -20.36 0.80 -20.24
C THR A 34 -19.96 2.25 -20.49
N ASP A 35 -20.81 3.05 -21.12
CA ASP A 35 -20.56 4.48 -21.30
C ASP A 35 -20.53 5.23 -19.97
N TYR A 36 -21.41 4.88 -19.03
CA TYR A 36 -21.37 5.45 -17.68
C TYR A 36 -20.07 5.08 -16.95
N LEU A 37 -19.69 3.80 -16.95
CA LEU A 37 -18.44 3.35 -16.34
C LEU A 37 -17.21 4.01 -16.99
N SER A 38 -17.16 4.09 -18.31
CA SER A 38 -16.04 4.69 -19.03
C SER A 38 -15.85 6.16 -18.65
N ARG A 39 -16.93 6.92 -18.59
CA ARG A 39 -16.88 8.34 -18.17
C ARG A 39 -16.46 8.47 -16.71
N SER A 40 -17.02 7.66 -15.83
CA SER A 40 -16.66 7.65 -14.41
C SER A 40 -15.20 7.28 -14.20
N CYS A 41 -14.73 6.22 -14.86
CA CYS A 41 -13.31 5.81 -14.80
C CYS A 41 -12.39 6.91 -15.36
N HIS A 42 -12.76 7.53 -16.50
CA HIS A 42 -11.97 8.62 -17.03
C HIS A 42 -11.84 9.78 -16.05
N MET A 43 -12.93 10.21 -15.44
CA MET A 43 -12.92 11.29 -14.44
C MET A 43 -12.09 10.94 -13.21
N LEU A 44 -12.22 9.71 -12.70
CA LEU A 44 -11.48 9.25 -11.52
C LEU A 44 -9.98 9.04 -11.77
N GLN A 45 -9.57 8.90 -13.02
CA GLN A 45 -8.16 8.80 -13.41
C GLN A 45 -7.48 10.18 -13.59
N GLN A 46 -8.25 11.27 -13.51
CA GLN A 46 -7.67 12.59 -13.57
C GLN A 46 -7.10 13.03 -12.23
N GLY A 47 -5.90 13.61 -12.25
CA GLY A 47 -5.23 14.08 -11.04
C GLY A 47 -4.53 12.97 -10.25
N CYS A 48 -4.23 13.27 -9.00
CA CYS A 48 -3.56 12.37 -8.08
C CYS A 48 -4.47 12.04 -6.90
N PHE A 49 -4.44 10.79 -6.44
CA PHE A 49 -5.10 10.40 -5.21
C PHE A 49 -4.48 11.16 -4.02
N VAL A 50 -5.32 11.64 -3.12
CA VAL A 50 -4.88 12.36 -1.93
C VAL A 50 -4.95 11.43 -0.73
N ALA A 51 -3.78 11.13 -0.17
CA ALA A 51 -3.64 10.38 1.07
C ALA A 51 -2.55 11.03 1.95
N ASP A 52 -2.74 11.02 3.25
CA ASP A 52 -1.74 11.55 4.20
C ASP A 52 -0.73 10.48 4.63
N VAL A 53 -1.12 9.22 4.56
CA VAL A 53 -0.38 8.09 5.12
C VAL A 53 0.07 7.12 4.05
N ALA A 54 1.39 6.88 4.00
CA ALA A 54 1.99 5.75 3.34
C ALA A 54 2.00 4.57 4.33
N TYR A 55 1.15 3.57 4.11
CA TYR A 55 1.01 2.42 5.02
C TYR A 55 1.87 1.25 4.54
N TYR A 56 2.97 1.02 5.23
CA TYR A 56 3.90 -0.06 4.93
C TYR A 56 3.50 -1.34 5.67
N TYR A 57 3.13 -2.37 4.92
CA TYR A 57 2.63 -3.63 5.48
C TYR A 57 3.71 -4.71 5.66
N GLY A 58 4.97 -4.41 5.36
CA GLY A 58 6.11 -5.29 5.61
C GLY A 58 6.53 -6.18 4.44
N GLU A 59 7.60 -6.93 4.64
CA GLU A 59 8.18 -7.86 3.66
C GLU A 59 7.59 -9.26 3.78
N ASP A 60 7.15 -9.64 4.98
CA ASP A 60 6.60 -10.97 5.28
C ASP A 60 5.10 -11.09 5.02
N ASN A 61 4.42 -9.96 4.84
CA ASN A 61 2.98 -9.93 4.74
C ASN A 61 2.53 -9.93 3.29
N ASN A 62 1.65 -10.84 2.98
CA ASN A 62 0.98 -10.89 1.71
C ASN A 62 0.09 -9.66 1.53
N ALA A 63 0.08 -9.06 0.34
CA ALA A 63 -0.74 -7.91 -0.06
C ALA A 63 -2.27 -8.17 -0.02
N THR A 64 -2.71 -9.21 0.64
CA THR A 64 -4.11 -9.52 0.90
C THR A 64 -4.73 -8.68 2.02
N GLY A 65 -4.09 -7.57 2.39
CA GLY A 65 -4.58 -6.65 3.41
C GLY A 65 -6.05 -6.27 3.24
N ILE A 66 -6.48 -6.02 2.02
CA ILE A 66 -7.89 -5.69 1.71
C ILE A 66 -8.82 -6.87 2.03
N MET A 67 -8.42 -8.10 1.71
CA MET A 67 -9.23 -9.30 1.98
C MET A 67 -9.18 -9.73 3.46
N LEU A 68 -8.09 -9.43 4.16
CA LEU A 68 -7.86 -9.78 5.56
C LEU A 68 -8.22 -8.67 6.54
N LYS A 69 -8.86 -7.59 6.08
CA LYS A 69 -9.22 -6.43 6.90
C LYS A 69 -8.02 -5.78 7.62
N LYS A 70 -6.84 -5.85 7.06
CA LYS A 70 -5.66 -5.14 7.56
C LYS A 70 -5.72 -3.67 7.10
N VAL A 71 -6.64 -2.95 7.67
CA VAL A 71 -6.82 -1.51 7.42
C VAL A 71 -6.19 -0.77 8.58
N PRO A 72 -5.34 0.24 8.34
CA PRO A 72 -4.80 1.05 9.43
C PRO A 72 -5.94 1.76 10.17
N ALA A 73 -5.86 1.79 11.50
CA ALA A 73 -6.76 2.58 12.32
C ALA A 73 -6.36 4.05 12.19
N LEU A 74 -7.02 4.79 11.31
CA LEU A 74 -6.79 6.21 11.11
C LEU A 74 -7.95 7.05 11.66
N PRO A 75 -7.68 8.27 12.14
CA PRO A 75 -8.74 9.22 12.46
C PRO A 75 -9.61 9.51 11.22
N TYR A 76 -10.86 9.87 11.48
CA TYR A 76 -11.78 10.27 10.40
C TYR A 76 -11.22 11.44 9.59
N GLY A 77 -11.31 11.35 8.26
CA GLY A 77 -10.84 12.37 7.34
C GLY A 77 -9.43 12.15 6.79
N TYR A 78 -8.70 11.16 7.28
CA TYR A 78 -7.40 10.79 6.74
C TYR A 78 -7.49 9.56 5.85
N ASN A 79 -6.73 9.57 4.74
CA ASN A 79 -6.61 8.46 3.81
C ASN A 79 -5.19 7.89 3.80
N TYR A 80 -5.06 6.69 3.26
CA TYR A 80 -3.78 5.99 3.15
C TYR A 80 -3.65 5.26 1.82
N ASP A 81 -2.40 5.01 1.44
CA ASP A 81 -2.02 4.09 0.38
C ASP A 81 -1.15 2.96 0.93
N TYR A 82 -1.28 1.77 0.35
CA TYR A 82 -0.42 0.64 0.69
C TYR A 82 0.95 0.78 0.04
N PHE A 83 1.99 0.70 0.87
CA PHE A 83 3.37 0.65 0.44
C PHE A 83 3.94 -0.75 0.63
N ASN A 84 4.50 -1.31 -0.43
CA ASN A 84 5.25 -2.55 -0.40
C ASN A 84 6.78 -2.27 -0.34
N PRO A 85 7.63 -3.28 -0.13
CA PRO A 85 9.08 -3.10 -0.11
C PRO A 85 9.65 -2.43 -1.36
N SER A 86 9.15 -2.78 -2.55
CA SER A 86 9.64 -2.18 -3.81
C SER A 86 9.33 -0.68 -3.90
N VAL A 87 8.16 -0.25 -3.43
CA VAL A 87 7.83 1.19 -3.40
C VAL A 87 8.78 1.93 -2.45
N ILE A 88 9.02 1.39 -1.25
CA ILE A 88 9.95 2.00 -0.28
C ILE A 88 11.36 2.11 -0.87
N ARG A 89 11.85 1.01 -1.45
CA ARG A 89 13.24 0.91 -1.91
C ARG A 89 13.51 1.70 -3.19
N ASP A 90 12.59 1.58 -4.16
CA ASP A 90 12.87 1.93 -5.54
C ASP A 90 12.16 3.21 -6.01
N LEU A 91 11.04 3.56 -5.40
CA LEU A 91 10.17 4.63 -5.89
C LEU A 91 10.03 5.81 -4.93
N ALA A 92 9.93 5.54 -3.63
CA ALA A 92 9.69 6.59 -2.65
C ALA A 92 10.95 7.45 -2.43
N LYS A 93 10.74 8.75 -2.34
CA LYS A 93 11.76 9.74 -1.99
C LYS A 93 11.23 10.63 -0.87
N ALA A 94 12.14 11.18 -0.09
CA ALA A 94 11.81 12.17 0.93
C ALA A 94 12.13 13.58 0.43
N GLU A 95 11.14 14.45 0.41
CA GLU A 95 11.28 15.84 0.00
C GLU A 95 10.51 16.74 0.98
N ASN A 96 11.20 17.69 1.60
CA ASN A 96 10.62 18.67 2.54
C ASN A 96 9.78 18.02 3.67
N GLY A 97 10.27 16.93 4.24
CA GLY A 97 9.58 16.20 5.31
C GLY A 97 8.37 15.38 4.88
N MET A 98 8.18 15.18 3.59
CA MET A 98 7.12 14.35 3.01
C MET A 98 7.70 13.23 2.16
N LEU A 99 7.00 12.09 2.09
CA LEU A 99 7.29 11.08 1.07
C LEU A 99 6.61 11.47 -0.25
N THR A 100 7.34 11.27 -1.34
CA THR A 100 6.85 11.47 -2.70
C THR A 100 7.08 10.22 -3.53
N VAL A 101 6.24 10.00 -4.55
CA VAL A 101 6.40 8.93 -5.53
C VAL A 101 6.31 9.52 -6.95
N PRO A 102 6.85 8.83 -7.99
CA PRO A 102 6.93 9.38 -9.35
C PRO A 102 5.59 9.82 -9.96
N THR A 103 4.48 9.26 -9.47
CA THR A 103 3.11 9.62 -9.90
C THR A 103 2.64 10.98 -9.36
N GLY A 104 3.44 11.66 -8.52
CA GLY A 104 3.13 12.96 -7.94
C GLY A 104 2.38 12.93 -6.61
N MET A 105 2.01 11.74 -6.12
CA MET A 105 1.38 11.61 -4.80
C MET A 105 2.38 11.91 -3.68
N ARG A 106 1.87 12.48 -2.58
CA ARG A 106 2.67 12.91 -1.42
C ARG A 106 2.03 12.44 -0.13
N TYR A 107 2.86 12.00 0.81
CA TYR A 107 2.42 11.47 2.10
C TYR A 107 3.20 12.14 3.23
N ARG A 108 2.51 12.50 4.31
CA ARG A 108 3.09 13.14 5.49
C ARG A 108 3.69 12.14 6.47
N VAL A 109 3.13 10.94 6.50
CA VAL A 109 3.45 9.93 7.49
C VAL A 109 3.77 8.62 6.79
N LEU A 110 4.87 7.98 7.18
CA LEU A 110 5.11 6.56 6.94
C LEU A 110 4.65 5.78 8.17
N MET A 111 3.57 5.01 8.03
CA MET A 111 3.06 4.17 9.09
C MET A 111 3.45 2.72 8.84
N LEU A 112 4.07 2.09 9.82
CA LEU A 112 4.42 0.67 9.77
C LEU A 112 3.28 -0.16 10.37
N ASP A 113 2.86 -1.21 9.68
CA ASP A 113 1.90 -2.17 10.21
C ASP A 113 2.43 -2.81 11.50
N SER A 114 1.55 -3.00 12.48
CA SER A 114 1.90 -3.57 13.79
C SER A 114 2.48 -4.99 13.74
N ASN A 115 2.29 -5.68 12.63
CA ASN A 115 2.83 -7.02 12.39
C ASN A 115 4.19 -7.02 11.68
N VAL A 116 4.74 -5.86 11.35
CA VAL A 116 6.09 -5.75 10.76
C VAL A 116 7.13 -6.03 11.83
N ARG A 117 7.48 -7.31 12.00
CA ARG A 117 8.46 -7.77 12.98
C ARG A 117 9.84 -8.04 12.38
N HIS A 118 9.88 -8.33 11.09
CA HIS A 118 11.10 -8.56 10.34
C HIS A 118 11.28 -7.45 9.30
N MET A 119 12.53 -7.04 9.09
CA MET A 119 12.84 -6.02 8.09
C MET A 119 14.24 -6.22 7.54
N SER A 120 14.41 -6.04 6.24
CA SER A 120 15.71 -6.06 5.59
C SER A 120 16.50 -4.78 5.88
N ILE A 121 17.82 -4.87 5.77
CA ILE A 121 18.72 -3.72 5.95
C ILE A 121 18.44 -2.64 4.91
N ASP A 122 18.14 -3.02 3.69
CA ASP A 122 17.86 -2.07 2.60
C ASP A 122 16.64 -1.21 2.91
N ILE A 123 15.58 -1.82 3.45
CA ILE A 123 14.38 -1.09 3.88
C ILE A 123 14.69 -0.21 5.09
N LEU A 124 15.45 -0.71 6.06
CA LEU A 124 15.85 0.10 7.22
C LEU A 124 16.69 1.31 6.82
N ARG A 125 17.62 1.16 5.88
CA ARG A 125 18.41 2.29 5.36
C ARG A 125 17.51 3.34 4.72
N LYS A 126 16.50 2.91 3.96
CA LYS A 126 15.51 3.83 3.36
C LYS A 126 14.65 4.52 4.42
N ILE A 127 14.17 3.80 5.43
CA ILE A 127 13.41 4.41 6.52
C ILE A 127 14.27 5.42 7.29
N LYS A 128 15.55 5.10 7.51
CA LYS A 128 16.50 6.06 8.10
C LYS A 128 16.64 7.32 7.23
N GLU A 129 16.86 7.17 5.93
CA GLU A 129 16.92 8.29 4.97
C GLU A 129 15.68 9.18 5.07
N PHE A 130 14.49 8.58 5.15
CA PHE A 130 13.23 9.32 5.29
C PHE A 130 13.13 10.03 6.64
N ALA A 131 13.52 9.35 7.73
CA ALA A 131 13.53 9.96 9.06
C ALA A 131 14.52 11.14 9.15
N ASP A 132 15.71 10.98 8.55
CA ASP A 132 16.73 12.05 8.48
C ASP A 132 16.23 13.26 7.68
N ALA A 133 15.44 13.03 6.64
CA ALA A 133 14.81 14.08 5.85
C ALA A 133 13.55 14.70 6.50
N GLY A 134 13.21 14.28 7.72
CA GLY A 134 12.11 14.85 8.50
C GLY A 134 10.73 14.24 8.26
N VAL A 135 10.63 13.15 7.51
CA VAL A 135 9.37 12.40 7.36
C VAL A 135 8.94 11.85 8.72
N VAL A 136 7.65 11.94 9.02
CA VAL A 136 7.10 11.35 10.25
C VAL A 136 6.99 9.84 10.08
N ILE A 137 7.64 9.09 10.98
CA ILE A 137 7.58 7.63 11.02
C ILE A 137 6.75 7.20 12.23
N CYS A 138 5.71 6.42 12.01
CA CYS A 138 4.87 5.85 13.05
C CYS A 138 4.89 4.32 13.00
N GLY A 139 5.02 3.68 14.15
CA GLY A 139 4.97 2.24 14.27
C GLY A 139 6.13 1.63 15.04
N SER A 140 5.93 0.40 15.50
CA SER A 140 6.90 -0.31 16.31
C SER A 140 8.18 -0.63 15.53
N LYS A 141 9.30 -0.60 16.22
CA LYS A 141 10.57 -1.04 15.65
C LYS A 141 10.53 -2.53 15.28
N PRO A 142 11.17 -2.93 14.18
CA PRO A 142 11.32 -4.34 13.84
C PRO A 142 12.18 -5.06 14.90
N LEU A 143 11.93 -6.34 15.07
CA LEU A 143 12.57 -7.15 16.10
C LEU A 143 13.74 -7.99 15.56
N LYS A 144 13.69 -8.33 14.28
CA LYS A 144 14.66 -9.24 13.64
C LYS A 144 14.97 -8.81 12.22
N LEU A 145 16.19 -9.13 11.80
CA LEU A 145 16.57 -9.07 10.40
C LEU A 145 15.74 -10.08 9.58
N ALA A 146 15.30 -9.69 8.39
CA ALA A 146 14.64 -10.60 7.46
C ALA A 146 15.65 -11.64 6.94
N SER A 147 15.40 -12.92 7.22
CA SER A 147 16.38 -14.00 7.06
C SER A 147 16.79 -14.29 5.61
N ASN A 148 15.98 -13.88 4.62
CA ASN A 148 16.21 -14.23 3.22
C ASN A 148 16.99 -13.17 2.43
N THR A 149 17.35 -12.05 3.07
CA THR A 149 17.94 -10.91 2.34
C THR A 149 19.44 -10.79 2.50
N GLY A 150 20.06 -11.62 3.36
CA GLY A 150 21.43 -11.42 3.80
C GLY A 150 21.57 -10.13 4.60
N GLY A 151 22.61 -9.99 5.36
CA GLY A 151 22.90 -8.75 6.08
C GLY A 151 23.57 -9.00 7.41
N ASP A 152 24.10 -7.93 7.97
CA ASP A 152 24.80 -7.94 9.25
C ASP A 152 23.83 -7.61 10.38
N GLU A 153 23.74 -8.50 11.38
CA GLU A 153 22.93 -8.30 12.58
C GLU A 153 23.36 -7.07 13.39
N ASP A 154 24.64 -6.71 13.36
CA ASP A 154 25.13 -5.54 14.08
C ASP A 154 24.73 -4.24 13.35
N GLU A 155 24.77 -4.22 12.02
CA GLU A 155 24.23 -3.12 11.24
C GLU A 155 22.70 -2.98 11.45
N PHE A 156 21.96 -4.09 11.46
CA PHE A 156 20.53 -4.06 11.74
C PHE A 156 20.25 -3.40 13.09
N LYS A 157 20.92 -3.82 14.17
CA LYS A 157 20.75 -3.24 15.50
C LYS A 157 21.11 -1.77 15.55
N ALA A 158 22.21 -1.39 14.88
CA ALA A 158 22.64 0.00 14.81
C ALA A 158 21.58 0.90 14.14
N LEU A 159 21.03 0.47 12.99
CA LEU A 159 19.99 1.20 12.27
C LEU A 159 18.70 1.31 13.09
N VAL A 160 18.23 0.21 13.70
CA VAL A 160 17.06 0.22 14.56
C VAL A 160 17.24 1.16 15.73
N ASN A 161 18.41 1.14 16.38
CA ASN A 161 18.70 2.03 17.49
C ASN A 161 18.75 3.50 17.06
N ASP A 162 19.39 3.80 15.94
CA ASP A 162 19.46 5.16 15.40
C ASP A 162 18.07 5.71 15.02
N ILE A 163 17.19 4.90 14.47
CA ILE A 163 15.86 5.36 14.07
C ILE A 163 14.95 5.54 15.30
N TRP A 164 14.82 4.53 16.17
CA TRP A 164 13.79 4.53 17.23
C TRP A 164 14.28 4.98 18.63
N ASN A 165 15.56 4.86 18.93
CA ASN A 165 16.08 5.12 20.27
C ASN A 165 16.94 6.40 20.36
N SER A 166 17.14 7.14 19.26
CA SER A 166 17.94 8.36 19.24
C SER A 166 17.22 9.63 19.70
N GLY A 167 15.96 9.52 20.13
CA GLY A 167 15.16 10.66 20.58
C GLY A 167 14.67 11.56 19.44
N ARG A 168 14.54 11.02 18.23
CA ARG A 168 13.99 11.74 17.08
C ARG A 168 12.54 12.16 17.34
N LYS A 169 12.24 13.43 17.15
CA LYS A 169 10.88 13.98 17.38
C LYS A 169 9.87 13.52 16.33
N ASN A 170 10.34 13.13 15.16
CA ASN A 170 9.54 12.65 14.03
C ASN A 170 9.41 11.13 13.96
N VAL A 171 9.83 10.40 14.99
CA VAL A 171 9.69 8.94 15.04
C VAL A 171 8.93 8.55 16.32
N SER A 172 7.85 7.80 16.17
CA SER A 172 7.01 7.31 17.25
C SER A 172 6.84 5.79 17.18
N ALA A 173 7.04 5.10 18.30
CA ALA A 173 6.85 3.65 18.41
C ALA A 173 5.37 3.23 18.62
N GLY A 174 4.47 4.18 18.79
CA GLY A 174 3.04 3.95 19.01
C GLY A 174 2.16 4.66 18.00
N VAL A 175 0.97 4.13 17.75
CA VAL A 175 -0.15 4.78 17.09
C VAL A 175 -1.12 5.20 18.17
#